data_43570e96bbabdb905dbaa671f8ab1280
#
_entry.id   43570e96bbabdb905dbaa671f8ab1280
#
_cell.length_a   1.000
_cell.length_b   1.000
_cell.length_c   1.000
_cell.angle_alpha   90.00
_cell.angle_beta   90.00
_cell.angle_gamma   90.00
#
_symmetry.space_group_name_H-M   'P 1'
#
loop_
_entity.id
_entity.type
_entity.pdbx_description
1 polymer ?
#
loop_
_entity_poly.entity_id
_entity_poly.type
_entity_poly.pdbx_seq_one_letter_code
_entity_poly.pdbx_strand_id
1 'polypeptide(L)'
;QVPTIMPEASEKVIDFFPNYQTRKREKTIQHVTIRNLLTMTAPYKYRFNPYPKYFSSEDWVISSLDLLGGNGKIGNFKYAPVIGIDILSGILVNATGKSVLEFAQDNLFSPLGISVDKNIYFQSKEEQLDFYQSKGANGWVADPKGTNTAGWGLSLTTMDMAKLGQLYLNEGYWNGRQIISGKWIAQSTQVQSVWKARHLKYGYLWWIIDEAEHSYAALGDGGNA
;
A
#
# COMPACT_ATOMS: atom_id res chain seq x y z
N GLN A 1 5.02 14.24 -18.18
CA GLN A 1 3.61 14.44 -17.81
C GLN A 1 3.18 13.25 -16.97
N VAL A 2 2.69 13.50 -15.76
CA VAL A 2 2.02 12.48 -14.93
C VAL A 2 0.85 11.95 -15.77
N PRO A 3 0.63 10.63 -15.87
CA PRO A 3 -0.49 10.09 -16.61
C PRO A 3 -1.78 10.76 -16.14
N THR A 4 -2.60 11.20 -17.08
CA THR A 4 -3.78 12.05 -16.85
C THR A 4 -4.93 11.32 -16.13
N ILE A 5 -4.78 10.04 -15.81
CA ILE A 5 -5.81 9.24 -15.16
C ILE A 5 -5.15 8.42 -14.04
N MET A 6 -4.93 9.07 -12.89
CA MET A 6 -4.67 8.34 -11.65
C MET A 6 -6.02 7.98 -11.02
N PRO A 7 -6.19 6.75 -10.50
CA PRO A 7 -7.42 6.35 -9.83
C PRO A 7 -7.76 7.29 -8.68
N GLU A 8 -9.03 7.67 -8.57
CA GLU A 8 -9.51 8.45 -7.43
C GLU A 8 -9.81 7.54 -6.23
N ALA A 9 -9.61 8.04 -5.03
CA ALA A 9 -9.86 7.27 -3.81
C ALA A 9 -11.35 6.81 -3.65
N SER A 10 -12.28 7.48 -4.34
CA SER A 10 -13.71 7.15 -4.37
C SER A 10 -14.07 6.00 -5.31
N GLU A 11 -13.18 5.63 -6.24
CA GLU A 11 -13.43 4.57 -7.21
C GLU A 11 -13.47 3.19 -6.55
N LYS A 12 -14.27 2.31 -7.12
CA LYS A 12 -14.44 0.96 -6.59
C LYS A 12 -13.25 0.09 -6.95
N VAL A 13 -12.77 -0.68 -5.99
CA VAL A 13 -11.66 -1.62 -6.18
C VAL A 13 -11.92 -2.57 -7.35
N ILE A 14 -13.15 -3.10 -7.43
CA ILE A 14 -13.49 -4.15 -8.39
C ILE A 14 -13.48 -3.65 -9.85
N ASP A 15 -13.64 -2.37 -10.07
CA ASP A 15 -13.66 -1.78 -11.43
C ASP A 15 -12.28 -1.89 -12.11
N PHE A 16 -11.21 -2.03 -11.33
CA PHE A 16 -9.85 -2.26 -11.83
C PHE A 16 -9.55 -3.74 -12.13
N PHE A 17 -10.45 -4.65 -11.82
CA PHE A 17 -10.29 -6.10 -12.01
C PHE A 17 -11.44 -6.71 -12.81
N PRO A 18 -11.62 -6.32 -14.08
CA PRO A 18 -12.79 -6.71 -14.88
C PRO A 18 -12.92 -8.24 -15.11
N ASN A 19 -11.80 -8.94 -15.04
CA ASN A 19 -11.77 -10.41 -15.21
C ASN A 19 -11.89 -11.18 -13.87
N TYR A 20 -11.94 -10.47 -12.73
CA TYR A 20 -12.07 -11.11 -11.42
C TYR A 20 -13.52 -11.55 -11.18
N GLN A 21 -13.71 -12.86 -10.96
CA GLN A 21 -15.03 -13.42 -10.70
C GLN A 21 -15.32 -13.46 -9.21
N THR A 22 -16.23 -12.61 -8.76
CA THR A 22 -16.73 -12.66 -7.40
C THR A 22 -17.59 -13.90 -7.16
N ARG A 23 -17.52 -14.49 -5.95
CA ARG A 23 -18.39 -15.60 -5.58
C ARG A 23 -19.86 -15.18 -5.62
N LYS A 24 -20.79 -16.06 -6.09
CA LYS A 24 -22.22 -15.77 -6.35
C LYS A 24 -22.98 -15.02 -5.23
N ARG A 25 -22.52 -15.04 -3.99
CA ARG A 25 -23.17 -14.39 -2.83
C ARG A 25 -22.36 -13.24 -2.24
N GLU A 26 -21.20 -12.94 -2.80
CA GLU A 26 -20.33 -11.86 -2.34
C GLU A 26 -20.78 -10.54 -2.98
N LYS A 27 -21.45 -9.68 -2.20
CA LYS A 27 -21.92 -8.37 -2.65
C LYS A 27 -21.09 -7.22 -2.08
N THR A 28 -20.44 -7.43 -0.96
CA THR A 28 -19.75 -6.36 -0.22
C THR A 28 -18.56 -5.81 -1.00
N ILE A 29 -17.80 -6.67 -1.68
CA ILE A 29 -16.65 -6.26 -2.51
C ILE A 29 -17.04 -5.24 -3.60
N GLN A 30 -18.29 -5.31 -4.11
CA GLN A 30 -18.80 -4.39 -5.12
C GLN A 30 -18.90 -2.94 -4.64
N HIS A 31 -18.80 -2.71 -3.35
CA HIS A 31 -18.94 -1.39 -2.73
C HIS A 31 -17.66 -0.92 -2.04
N VAL A 32 -16.61 -1.74 -2.01
CA VAL A 32 -15.32 -1.36 -1.44
C VAL A 32 -14.61 -0.41 -2.39
N THR A 33 -14.17 0.74 -1.87
CA THR A 33 -13.43 1.75 -2.63
C THR A 33 -11.94 1.69 -2.32
N ILE A 34 -11.12 2.32 -3.15
CA ILE A 34 -9.70 2.55 -2.90
C ILE A 34 -9.51 3.23 -1.54
N ARG A 35 -10.35 4.22 -1.21
CA ARG A 35 -10.33 4.89 0.09
C ARG A 35 -10.46 3.91 1.25
N ASN A 36 -11.31 2.89 1.13
CA ASN A 36 -11.48 1.92 2.21
C ASN A 36 -10.20 1.09 2.45
N LEU A 37 -9.42 0.81 1.41
CA LEU A 37 -8.10 0.19 1.56
C LEU A 37 -7.12 1.15 2.22
N LEU A 38 -7.00 2.38 1.72
CA LEU A 38 -6.09 3.41 2.23
C LEU A 38 -6.35 3.78 3.71
N THR A 39 -7.59 3.68 4.15
CA THR A 39 -8.02 4.05 5.52
C THR A 39 -8.19 2.86 6.46
N MET A 40 -7.83 1.64 6.04
CA MET A 40 -8.04 0.40 6.81
C MET A 40 -9.51 0.18 7.23
N THR A 41 -10.46 0.54 6.35
CA THR A 41 -11.90 0.41 6.64
C THR A 41 -12.62 -0.57 5.71
N ALA A 42 -11.87 -1.36 4.96
CA ALA A 42 -12.39 -2.46 4.16
C ALA A 42 -12.64 -3.71 5.02
N PRO A 43 -13.73 -4.45 4.81
CA PRO A 43 -13.97 -5.73 5.48
C PRO A 43 -13.23 -6.89 4.80
N TYR A 44 -12.87 -7.93 5.59
CA TYR A 44 -12.18 -9.12 5.11
C TYR A 44 -12.82 -10.39 5.66
N LYS A 45 -12.80 -11.46 4.85
CA LYS A 45 -13.47 -12.76 5.12
C LYS A 45 -12.72 -13.71 6.04
N TYR A 46 -11.45 -13.43 6.36
CA TYR A 46 -10.64 -14.36 7.16
C TYR A 46 -10.93 -14.26 8.67
N ARG A 47 -10.95 -15.43 9.33
CA ARG A 47 -11.05 -15.56 10.81
C ARG A 47 -9.73 -15.95 11.45
N PHE A 48 -8.86 -16.64 10.70
CA PHE A 48 -7.55 -17.13 11.12
C PHE A 48 -6.48 -16.45 10.28
N ASN A 49 -5.21 -16.67 10.66
CA ASN A 49 -4.07 -16.11 9.94
C ASN A 49 -4.12 -16.49 8.45
N PRO A 50 -4.30 -15.54 7.53
CA PRO A 50 -4.41 -15.79 6.11
C PRO A 50 -3.05 -15.90 5.39
N TYR A 51 -1.97 -15.51 6.05
CA TYR A 51 -0.65 -15.37 5.43
C TYR A 51 -0.08 -16.67 4.83
N PRO A 52 -0.22 -17.87 5.45
CA PRO A 52 0.29 -19.07 4.82
C PRO A 52 -0.30 -19.33 3.44
N LYS A 53 -1.61 -19.11 3.27
CA LYS A 53 -2.28 -19.24 1.97
C LYS A 53 -1.89 -18.13 1.01
N TYR A 54 -1.78 -16.91 1.50
CA TYR A 54 -1.36 -15.75 0.72
C TYR A 54 0.04 -15.96 0.12
N PHE A 55 1.03 -16.30 0.95
CA PHE A 55 2.41 -16.52 0.50
C PHE A 55 2.64 -17.77 -0.34
N SER A 56 1.72 -18.74 -0.31
CA SER A 56 1.78 -19.92 -1.17
C SER A 56 1.14 -19.71 -2.55
N SER A 57 0.54 -18.55 -2.79
CA SER A 57 -0.08 -18.19 -4.06
C SER A 57 0.93 -17.61 -5.03
N GLU A 58 0.72 -17.85 -6.33
CA GLU A 58 1.48 -17.20 -7.40
C GLU A 58 1.09 -15.73 -7.64
N ASP A 59 -0.13 -15.36 -7.23
CA ASP A 59 -0.71 -14.03 -7.41
C ASP A 59 -1.23 -13.51 -6.08
N TRP A 60 -0.45 -12.63 -5.45
CA TRP A 60 -0.81 -12.12 -4.13
C TRP A 60 -1.93 -11.09 -4.19
N VAL A 61 -2.09 -10.39 -5.32
CA VAL A 61 -3.20 -9.45 -5.53
C VAL A 61 -4.53 -10.21 -5.59
N ILE A 62 -4.62 -11.27 -6.39
CA ILE A 62 -5.83 -12.09 -6.48
C ILE A 62 -6.12 -12.80 -5.16
N SER A 63 -5.09 -13.31 -4.47
CA SER A 63 -5.25 -13.88 -3.12
C SER A 63 -5.82 -12.87 -2.13
N SER A 64 -5.43 -11.61 -2.23
CA SER A 64 -5.94 -10.51 -1.40
C SER A 64 -7.38 -10.16 -1.75
N LEU A 65 -7.73 -10.10 -3.02
CA LEU A 65 -9.11 -9.91 -3.49
C LEU A 65 -10.04 -11.03 -3.01
N ASP A 66 -9.57 -12.27 -3.00
CA ASP A 66 -10.31 -13.42 -2.48
C ASP A 66 -10.66 -13.28 -1.00
N LEU A 67 -9.89 -12.51 -0.25
CA LEU A 67 -10.11 -12.25 1.16
C LEU A 67 -10.92 -10.97 1.42
N LEU A 68 -11.06 -10.10 0.43
CA LEU A 68 -11.81 -8.84 0.54
C LEU A 68 -13.33 -9.08 0.58
N GLY A 69 -14.08 -8.30 1.37
CA GLY A 69 -15.52 -8.37 1.48
C GLY A 69 -16.04 -9.25 2.63
N GLY A 70 -17.11 -9.98 2.39
CA GLY A 70 -17.79 -10.84 3.38
C GLY A 70 -18.87 -10.09 4.17
N ASN A 71 -19.14 -10.55 5.39
CA ASN A 71 -20.20 -10.02 6.24
C ASN A 71 -19.76 -8.81 7.09
N GLY A 72 -18.53 -8.37 6.95
CA GLY A 72 -18.02 -7.19 7.65
C GLY A 72 -18.64 -5.90 7.13
N LYS A 73 -18.75 -4.91 8.02
CA LYS A 73 -19.30 -3.60 7.66
C LYS A 73 -18.18 -2.72 7.09
N ILE A 74 -18.37 -2.17 5.89
CA ILE A 74 -17.52 -1.12 5.32
C ILE A 74 -17.56 0.10 6.23
N GLY A 75 -16.40 0.73 6.44
CA GLY A 75 -16.24 1.88 7.33
C GLY A 75 -15.74 1.53 8.74
N ASN A 76 -15.81 0.26 9.14
CA ASN A 76 -15.20 -0.17 10.40
C ASN A 76 -13.70 -0.39 10.22
N PHE A 77 -12.90 0.19 11.13
CA PHE A 77 -11.45 0.03 11.09
C PHE A 77 -11.06 -1.45 11.29
N LYS A 78 -10.29 -1.97 10.36
CA LYS A 78 -9.68 -3.31 10.41
C LYS A 78 -8.27 -3.26 9.84
N TYR A 79 -7.27 -3.29 10.69
CA TYR A 79 -5.87 -3.23 10.29
C TYR A 79 -5.49 -4.46 9.46
N ALA A 80 -5.16 -4.25 8.20
CA ALA A 80 -4.77 -5.27 7.23
C ALA A 80 -3.60 -4.76 6.36
N PRO A 81 -2.40 -4.57 6.98
CA PRO A 81 -1.29 -3.81 6.37
C PRO A 81 -0.62 -4.51 5.19
N VAL A 82 -0.80 -5.81 5.03
CA VAL A 82 -0.26 -6.59 3.90
C VAL A 82 -1.37 -6.84 2.89
N ILE A 83 -2.29 -7.72 3.21
CA ILE A 83 -3.33 -8.22 2.29
C ILE A 83 -4.20 -7.08 1.72
N GLY A 84 -4.58 -6.11 2.57
CA GLY A 84 -5.41 -5.00 2.11
C GLY A 84 -4.68 -4.05 1.17
N ILE A 85 -3.42 -3.80 1.45
CA ILE A 85 -2.62 -2.81 0.74
C ILE A 85 -2.10 -3.35 -0.60
N ASP A 86 -1.76 -4.64 -0.69
CA ASP A 86 -1.26 -5.24 -1.94
C ASP A 86 -2.28 -5.23 -3.08
N ILE A 87 -3.58 -5.09 -2.77
CA ILE A 87 -4.60 -4.81 -3.79
C ILE A 87 -4.33 -3.48 -4.51
N LEU A 88 -3.76 -2.48 -3.83
CA LEU A 88 -3.41 -1.19 -4.44
C LEU A 88 -2.32 -1.34 -5.51
N SER A 89 -1.38 -2.27 -5.32
CA SER A 89 -0.39 -2.60 -6.36
C SER A 89 -1.07 -3.09 -7.63
N GLY A 90 -2.03 -4.01 -7.50
CA GLY A 90 -2.80 -4.49 -8.65
C GLY A 90 -3.63 -3.41 -9.32
N ILE A 91 -4.23 -2.50 -8.55
CA ILE A 91 -4.95 -1.32 -9.08
C ILE A 91 -3.99 -0.45 -9.90
N LEU A 92 -2.81 -0.13 -9.35
CA LEU A 92 -1.81 0.69 -10.04
C LEU A 92 -1.37 0.04 -11.37
N VAL A 93 -1.04 -1.25 -11.35
CA VAL A 93 -0.64 -1.98 -12.56
C VAL A 93 -1.76 -1.95 -13.62
N ASN A 94 -3.00 -2.24 -13.23
CA ASN A 94 -4.12 -2.29 -14.16
C ASN A 94 -4.52 -0.89 -14.69
N ALA A 95 -4.36 0.15 -13.89
CA ALA A 95 -4.66 1.52 -14.30
C ALA A 95 -3.60 2.14 -15.20
N THR A 96 -2.32 1.77 -15.01
CA THR A 96 -1.20 2.44 -15.69
C THR A 96 -0.55 1.60 -16.77
N GLY A 97 -0.73 0.29 -16.76
CA GLY A 97 -0.02 -0.66 -17.61
C GLY A 97 1.48 -0.79 -17.29
N LYS A 98 1.95 -0.20 -16.18
CA LYS A 98 3.34 -0.27 -15.72
C LYS A 98 3.44 -1.15 -14.49
N SER A 99 4.58 -1.79 -14.27
CA SER A 99 4.88 -2.40 -12.98
C SER A 99 4.96 -1.32 -11.90
N VAL A 100 4.77 -1.73 -10.62
CA VAL A 100 4.83 -0.79 -9.49
C VAL A 100 6.22 -0.16 -9.41
N LEU A 101 7.28 -0.97 -9.60
CA LEU A 101 8.66 -0.48 -9.57
C LEU A 101 8.93 0.54 -10.68
N GLU A 102 8.56 0.25 -11.94
CA GLU A 102 8.69 1.20 -13.05
C GLU A 102 7.94 2.50 -12.78
N PHE A 103 6.70 2.40 -12.32
CA PHE A 103 5.90 3.58 -11.99
C PHE A 103 6.55 4.41 -10.88
N ALA A 104 7.04 3.77 -9.83
CA ALA A 104 7.71 4.43 -8.72
C ALA A 104 9.05 5.06 -9.15
N GLN A 105 9.83 4.36 -9.99
CA GLN A 105 11.07 4.91 -10.55
C GLN A 105 10.81 6.18 -11.36
N ASP A 106 9.84 6.15 -12.27
CA ASP A 106 9.57 7.30 -13.15
C ASP A 106 9.04 8.52 -12.40
N ASN A 107 8.18 8.30 -11.40
CA ASN A 107 7.37 9.37 -10.80
C ASN A 107 7.84 9.80 -9.40
N LEU A 108 8.61 8.97 -8.69
CA LEU A 108 9.01 9.24 -7.31
C LEU A 108 10.51 9.06 -7.09
N PHE A 109 11.04 7.86 -7.38
CA PHE A 109 12.41 7.53 -6.99
C PHE A 109 13.46 8.33 -7.75
N SER A 110 13.40 8.32 -9.10
CA SER A 110 14.36 9.08 -9.92
C SER A 110 14.36 10.58 -9.61
N PRO A 111 13.21 11.26 -9.50
CA PRO A 111 13.18 12.67 -9.09
C PRO A 111 13.84 12.96 -7.74
N LEU A 112 13.76 12.02 -6.79
CA LEU A 112 14.36 12.15 -5.45
C LEU A 112 15.80 11.62 -5.38
N GLY A 113 16.33 11.07 -6.47
CA GLY A 113 17.64 10.40 -6.45
C GLY A 113 17.66 9.19 -5.50
N ILE A 114 16.58 8.41 -5.49
CA ILE A 114 16.46 7.14 -4.79
C ILE A 114 16.71 6.03 -5.80
N SER A 115 17.56 5.06 -5.43
CA SER A 115 17.85 3.88 -6.25
C SER A 115 17.20 2.64 -5.64
N VAL A 116 16.26 2.05 -6.39
CA VAL A 116 15.68 0.74 -6.13
C VAL A 116 15.76 -0.03 -7.44
N ASP A 117 16.70 -0.95 -7.56
CA ASP A 117 17.17 -1.41 -8.88
C ASP A 117 16.53 -2.73 -9.31
N LYS A 118 15.93 -3.49 -8.40
CA LYS A 118 15.46 -4.84 -8.70
C LYS A 118 14.28 -5.30 -7.87
N ASN A 119 13.54 -6.24 -8.45
CA ASN A 119 12.60 -7.05 -7.71
C ASN A 119 13.32 -8.14 -6.89
N ILE A 120 12.80 -8.42 -5.71
CA ILE A 120 13.23 -9.49 -4.83
C ILE A 120 12.14 -10.57 -4.86
N TYR A 121 12.53 -11.80 -5.16
CA TYR A 121 11.67 -12.98 -5.15
C TYR A 121 12.19 -13.98 -4.13
N PHE A 122 11.29 -14.63 -3.42
CA PHE A 122 11.66 -15.70 -2.49
C PHE A 122 11.35 -17.06 -3.10
N GLN A 123 12.33 -17.95 -3.07
CA GLN A 123 12.20 -19.34 -3.47
C GLN A 123 11.82 -20.24 -2.29
N SER A 124 12.03 -19.75 -1.06
CA SER A 124 11.76 -20.46 0.17
C SER A 124 11.35 -19.52 1.31
N LYS A 125 10.80 -20.11 2.37
CA LYS A 125 10.48 -19.39 3.60
C LYS A 125 11.75 -18.93 4.33
N GLU A 126 12.81 -19.67 4.21
CA GLU A 126 14.12 -19.35 4.78
C GLU A 126 14.68 -18.07 4.16
N GLU A 127 14.63 -17.93 2.82
CA GLU A 127 15.03 -16.70 2.13
C GLU A 127 14.21 -15.49 2.57
N GLN A 128 12.90 -15.67 2.77
CA GLN A 128 12.04 -14.60 3.29
C GLN A 128 12.44 -14.18 4.71
N LEU A 129 12.77 -15.13 5.59
CA LEU A 129 13.22 -14.83 6.94
C LEU A 129 14.59 -14.14 6.93
N ASP A 130 15.52 -14.58 6.08
CA ASP A 130 16.83 -13.97 5.91
C ASP A 130 16.70 -12.53 5.40
N PHE A 131 15.77 -12.25 4.51
CA PHE A 131 15.48 -10.89 4.05
C PHE A 131 15.08 -9.97 5.21
N TYR A 132 14.20 -10.41 6.11
CA TYR A 132 13.81 -9.61 7.28
C TYR A 132 14.95 -9.36 8.27
N GLN A 133 15.95 -10.22 8.29
CA GLN A 133 17.12 -10.10 9.18
C GLN A 133 18.29 -9.38 8.50
N SER A 134 18.25 -9.21 7.17
CA SER A 134 19.34 -8.63 6.41
C SER A 134 19.45 -7.13 6.63
N LYS A 135 20.69 -6.66 6.81
CA LYS A 135 21.04 -5.24 6.85
C LYS A 135 21.60 -4.85 5.49
N GLY A 136 20.80 -4.33 4.59
CA GLY A 136 21.31 -3.82 3.33
C GLY A 136 20.75 -4.50 2.08
N ALA A 137 19.59 -5.12 2.19
CA ALA A 137 18.85 -5.49 1.00
C ALA A 137 18.53 -4.21 0.20
N ASN A 138 18.81 -4.21 -1.10
CA ASN A 138 18.35 -3.18 -2.03
C ASN A 138 17.39 -3.82 -2.99
N GLY A 139 16.18 -3.32 -3.04
CA GLY A 139 15.16 -3.83 -3.94
C GLY A 139 13.76 -3.80 -3.33
N TRP A 140 12.81 -4.31 -4.09
CA TRP A 140 11.42 -4.35 -3.69
C TRP A 140 10.85 -5.76 -3.90
N VAL A 141 10.28 -6.35 -2.86
CA VAL A 141 9.68 -7.68 -2.93
C VAL A 141 8.53 -7.67 -3.93
N ALA A 142 8.52 -8.69 -4.78
CA ALA A 142 7.46 -8.95 -5.73
C ALA A 142 6.91 -10.37 -5.56
N ASP A 143 5.64 -10.54 -5.89
CA ASP A 143 5.03 -11.87 -5.98
C ASP A 143 5.61 -12.68 -7.16
N PRO A 144 5.34 -13.98 -7.27
CA PRO A 144 5.84 -14.79 -8.38
C PRO A 144 5.47 -14.28 -9.78
N LYS A 145 4.40 -13.48 -9.90
CA LYS A 145 4.00 -12.83 -11.16
C LYS A 145 4.72 -11.49 -11.43
N GLY A 146 5.53 -11.02 -10.51
CA GLY A 146 6.30 -9.78 -10.65
C GLY A 146 5.59 -8.52 -10.14
N THR A 147 4.46 -8.64 -9.45
CA THR A 147 3.78 -7.50 -8.83
C THR A 147 4.42 -7.18 -7.49
N ASN A 148 4.97 -5.97 -7.34
CA ASN A 148 5.57 -5.55 -6.08
C ASN A 148 4.51 -5.39 -4.98
N THR A 149 4.89 -5.76 -3.76
CA THR A 149 4.05 -5.56 -2.57
C THR A 149 3.92 -4.06 -2.26
N ALA A 150 2.77 -3.63 -1.77
CA ALA A 150 2.57 -2.25 -1.35
C ALA A 150 2.64 -2.07 0.18
N GLY A 151 2.33 -3.13 0.92
CA GLY A 151 2.29 -3.07 2.38
C GLY A 151 3.61 -3.41 3.08
N TRP A 152 4.62 -3.88 2.36
CA TRP A 152 5.89 -4.35 2.94
C TRP A 152 6.95 -4.57 1.84
N GLY A 153 8.18 -4.92 2.23
CA GLY A 153 9.19 -5.47 1.32
C GLY A 153 9.95 -4.47 0.46
N LEU A 154 9.69 -3.16 0.57
CA LEU A 154 10.53 -2.12 -0.02
C LEU A 154 11.70 -1.85 0.93
N SER A 155 12.93 -1.98 0.43
CA SER A 155 14.15 -1.66 1.18
C SER A 155 14.72 -0.33 0.73
N LEU A 156 14.80 0.60 1.66
CA LEU A 156 15.36 1.94 1.45
C LEU A 156 16.46 2.22 2.47
N THR A 157 17.41 3.07 2.11
CA THR A 157 18.35 3.61 3.09
C THR A 157 17.66 4.62 4.01
N THR A 158 18.23 4.86 5.19
CA THR A 158 17.74 5.92 6.09
C THR A 158 17.70 7.29 5.39
N MET A 159 18.67 7.56 4.50
CA MET A 159 18.69 8.79 3.72
C MET A 159 17.53 8.86 2.73
N ASP A 160 17.16 7.75 2.10
CA ASP A 160 16.04 7.72 1.17
C ASP A 160 14.71 7.90 1.89
N MET A 161 14.55 7.30 3.07
CA MET A 161 13.39 7.56 3.94
C MET A 161 13.32 9.03 4.37
N ALA A 162 14.46 9.66 4.70
CA ALA A 162 14.50 11.08 5.01
C ALA A 162 14.10 11.96 3.82
N LYS A 163 14.48 11.62 2.58
CA LYS A 163 14.01 12.33 1.38
C LYS A 163 12.50 12.25 1.20
N LEU A 164 11.89 11.07 1.46
CA LEU A 164 10.43 10.92 1.42
C LEU A 164 9.75 11.78 2.51
N GLY A 165 10.27 11.77 3.73
CA GLY A 165 9.78 12.64 4.80
C GLY A 165 9.90 14.13 4.43
N GLN A 166 11.05 14.56 3.89
CA GLN A 166 11.26 15.94 3.45
C GLN A 166 10.32 16.33 2.30
N LEU A 167 10.02 15.41 1.36
CA LEU A 167 9.05 15.65 0.30
C LEU A 167 7.66 15.95 0.89
N TYR A 168 7.23 15.22 1.91
CA TYR A 168 5.95 15.46 2.58
C TYR A 168 5.94 16.78 3.35
N LEU A 169 7.03 17.12 4.07
CA LEU A 169 7.19 18.40 4.77
C LEU A 169 7.16 19.60 3.81
N ASN A 170 7.65 19.42 2.58
CA ASN A 170 7.64 20.43 1.54
C ASN A 170 6.36 20.39 0.68
N GLU A 171 5.26 19.87 1.19
CA GLU A 171 3.97 19.79 0.49
C GLU A 171 4.07 19.17 -0.92
N GLY A 172 4.99 18.22 -1.08
CA GLY A 172 5.23 17.48 -2.31
C GLY A 172 6.16 18.15 -3.32
N TYR A 173 6.80 19.28 -2.97
CA TYR A 173 7.81 19.91 -3.80
C TYR A 173 9.20 19.33 -3.55
N TRP A 174 9.94 19.09 -4.62
CA TRP A 174 11.32 18.64 -4.61
C TRP A 174 12.11 19.35 -5.72
N ASN A 175 13.19 20.04 -5.36
CA ASN A 175 14.04 20.79 -6.31
C ASN A 175 13.23 21.70 -7.26
N GLY A 176 12.24 22.41 -6.74
CA GLY A 176 11.40 23.34 -7.51
C GLY A 176 10.32 22.68 -8.38
N ARG A 177 10.14 21.36 -8.26
CA ARG A 177 9.16 20.58 -9.02
C ARG A 177 8.13 19.94 -8.09
N GLN A 178 6.86 20.00 -8.44
CA GLN A 178 5.78 19.28 -7.75
C GLN A 178 5.85 17.78 -8.12
N ILE A 179 6.17 16.93 -7.16
CA ILE A 179 6.23 15.46 -7.31
C ILE A 179 4.90 14.82 -6.86
N ILE A 180 4.39 15.23 -5.71
CA ILE A 180 3.09 14.81 -5.16
C ILE A 180 2.25 16.07 -4.96
N SER A 181 0.96 16.05 -5.30
CA SER A 181 0.13 17.25 -5.10
C SER A 181 -0.02 17.57 -3.60
N GLY A 182 0.08 18.86 -3.23
CA GLY A 182 -0.14 19.30 -1.85
C GLY A 182 -1.54 18.93 -1.33
N LYS A 183 -2.54 18.93 -2.21
CA LYS A 183 -3.89 18.46 -1.88
C LYS A 183 -3.88 16.99 -1.42
N TRP A 184 -3.14 16.12 -2.11
CA TRP A 184 -3.02 14.72 -1.70
C TRP A 184 -2.31 14.57 -0.37
N ILE A 185 -1.21 15.31 -0.16
CA ILE A 185 -0.49 15.29 1.12
C ILE A 185 -1.41 15.72 2.25
N ALA A 186 -2.07 16.86 2.13
CA ALA A 186 -3.01 17.36 3.14
C ALA A 186 -4.13 16.33 3.42
N GLN A 187 -4.67 15.67 2.38
CA GLN A 187 -5.72 14.69 2.52
C GLN A 187 -5.22 13.38 3.14
N SER A 188 -4.02 12.92 2.78
CA SER A 188 -3.46 11.65 3.25
C SER A 188 -2.97 11.71 4.70
N THR A 189 -2.56 12.87 5.18
CA THR A 189 -1.99 13.08 6.53
C THR A 189 -2.99 13.64 7.55
N GLN A 190 -4.27 13.74 7.21
CA GLN A 190 -5.33 14.07 8.17
C GLN A 190 -6.10 12.81 8.62
N VAL A 191 -6.84 12.91 9.73
CA VAL A 191 -7.64 11.80 10.24
C VAL A 191 -8.73 11.41 9.25
N GLN A 192 -8.70 10.17 8.79
CA GLN A 192 -9.68 9.55 7.90
C GLN A 192 -10.47 8.43 8.59
N SER A 193 -9.85 7.75 9.56
CA SER A 193 -10.44 6.66 10.31
C SER A 193 -9.83 6.56 11.72
N VAL A 194 -10.48 5.81 12.61
CA VAL A 194 -10.05 5.64 14.00
C VAL A 194 -10.11 4.18 14.40
N TRP A 195 -9.01 3.66 14.90
CA TRP A 195 -9.00 2.38 15.61
C TRP A 195 -9.47 2.58 17.04
N LYS A 196 -10.77 2.51 17.25
CA LYS A 196 -11.41 2.84 18.54
C LYS A 196 -10.85 2.05 19.72
N ALA A 197 -10.57 0.75 19.54
CA ALA A 197 -10.06 -0.12 20.61
C ALA A 197 -8.64 0.27 21.11
N ARG A 198 -7.88 1.02 20.33
CA ARG A 198 -6.53 1.47 20.67
C ARG A 198 -6.40 2.99 20.75
N HIS A 199 -7.47 3.73 20.51
CA HIS A 199 -7.47 5.20 20.42
C HIS A 199 -6.46 5.76 19.42
N LEU A 200 -6.19 5.02 18.33
CA LEU A 200 -5.25 5.41 17.29
C LEU A 200 -6.01 5.99 16.09
N LYS A 201 -5.47 7.07 15.54
CA LYS A 201 -5.99 7.78 14.38
C LYS A 201 -5.19 7.42 13.13
N TYR A 202 -5.86 7.34 11.98
CA TYR A 202 -5.27 6.88 10.73
C TYR A 202 -5.69 7.75 9.55
N GLY A 203 -4.73 8.13 8.73
CA GLY A 203 -4.92 8.84 7.47
C GLY A 203 -5.00 7.87 6.29
N TYR A 204 -4.40 8.24 5.15
CA TYR A 204 -4.17 7.31 4.04
C TYR A 204 -2.79 6.66 4.23
N LEU A 205 -2.78 5.49 4.86
CA LEU A 205 -1.59 4.70 5.23
C LEU A 205 -0.63 5.39 6.22
N TRP A 206 -1.04 6.50 6.83
CA TRP A 206 -0.29 7.21 7.87
C TRP A 206 -0.96 7.05 9.22
N TRP A 207 -0.17 6.77 10.26
CA TRP A 207 -0.60 6.92 11.63
C TRP A 207 -0.58 8.40 12.00
N ILE A 208 -1.68 8.95 12.48
CA ILE A 208 -1.76 10.34 12.92
C ILE A 208 -1.42 10.37 14.41
N ILE A 209 -0.27 10.92 14.74
CA ILE A 209 0.29 10.94 16.09
C ILE A 209 -0.28 12.10 16.88
N ASP A 210 -0.24 13.30 16.31
CA ASP A 210 -0.79 14.51 16.89
C ASP A 210 -1.41 15.40 15.81
N GLU A 211 -2.70 15.71 15.95
CA GLU A 211 -3.41 16.55 14.98
C GLU A 211 -3.05 18.03 15.12
N ALA A 212 -2.82 18.50 16.36
CA ALA A 212 -2.51 19.90 16.60
C ALA A 212 -1.11 20.27 16.09
N GLU A 213 -0.16 19.35 16.26
CA GLU A 213 1.22 19.50 15.78
C GLU A 213 1.43 18.99 14.35
N HIS A 214 0.35 18.55 13.67
CA HIS A 214 0.43 17.91 12.34
C HIS A 214 1.47 16.80 12.25
N SER A 215 1.59 16.01 13.32
CA SER A 215 2.55 14.92 13.43
C SER A 215 1.93 13.60 12.95
N TYR A 216 2.61 12.94 12.03
CA TYR A 216 2.20 11.66 11.46
C TYR A 216 3.42 10.78 11.20
N ALA A 217 3.22 9.48 11.16
CA ALA A 217 4.31 8.51 10.97
C ALA A 217 3.89 7.31 10.14
N ALA A 218 4.83 6.79 9.35
CA ALA A 218 4.78 5.45 8.81
C ALA A 218 5.37 4.51 9.85
N LEU A 219 4.54 3.68 10.49
CA LEU A 219 4.96 2.75 11.53
C LEU A 219 4.68 1.33 11.07
N GLY A 220 5.72 0.52 10.99
CA GLY A 220 5.67 -0.91 10.70
C GLY A 220 6.00 -1.78 11.91
N ASP A 221 5.74 -3.07 11.80
CA ASP A 221 6.12 -4.05 12.81
C ASP A 221 7.65 -4.28 12.83
N GLY A 222 8.22 -4.59 13.99
CA GLY A 222 9.64 -4.91 14.14
C GLY A 222 10.59 -3.72 14.04
N GLY A 223 10.12 -2.48 14.19
CA GLY A 223 10.93 -1.28 14.10
C GLY A 223 11.19 -0.81 12.67
N ASN A 224 10.42 -1.29 11.71
CA ASN A 224 10.41 -0.79 10.34
C ASN A 224 9.57 0.49 10.25
N ALA A 225 9.93 1.35 9.32
CA ALA A 225 9.19 2.56 8.99
C ALA A 225 8.50 2.38 7.64
#